data_54d1d4f4aafc468fb4127482edc66b61
#
_entry.id   54d1d4f4aafc468fb4127482edc66b61
#
_cell.length_a   1.000
_cell.length_b   1.000
_cell.length_c   1.000
_cell.angle_alpha   90.00
_cell.angle_beta   90.00
_cell.angle_gamma   90.00
#
_symmetry.space_group_name_H-M   'P 1'
#
loop_
_entity.id
_entity.type
_entity.pdbx_description
1 polymer ?
#
loop_
_entity_poly.entity_id
_entity_poly.type
_entity_poly.pdbx_seq_one_letter_code
_entity_poly.pdbx_strand_id
1 'polypeptide(L)'
;VLDDNWIGASTLPSKSLYPHQWSWDSAFIAIGRSWYDQERAQQELRSLFRAQWANGMVPHIVFNPSVPADAYFPGPDFWQSSALSANAPRDVETSGITQPAIHARAALEMHRHATDVDGSIAFLRWFYPRLVAQHRYLLDLRRPTGTRLSVMVHPWESGLDNSPAWDRALNELVIPPGGVPPYTRRDLAHGDPKDRPTNEAYDRFVYLAATYRNGGYDDHRLDEIAPYRIAGPLFD
;
A
#
# COMPACT_ATOMS: atom_id res chain seq x y z
N VAL A 1 -22.80 -2.89 3.04
CA VAL A 1 -21.57 -2.04 2.99
C VAL A 1 -20.59 -2.58 1.96
N LEU A 2 -20.07 -3.84 2.10
CA LEU A 2 -19.08 -4.36 1.13
C LEU A 2 -19.65 -4.45 -0.29
N ASP A 3 -20.91 -4.83 -0.46
CA ASP A 3 -21.55 -4.91 -1.78
C ASP A 3 -21.79 -3.52 -2.38
N ASP A 4 -22.14 -2.54 -1.55
CA ASP A 4 -22.31 -1.15 -2.00
C ASP A 4 -20.98 -0.54 -2.47
N ASN A 5 -19.86 -0.98 -1.88
CA ASN A 5 -18.52 -0.50 -2.20
C ASN A 5 -17.80 -1.35 -3.26
N TRP A 6 -18.45 -2.39 -3.80
CA TRP A 6 -17.90 -3.21 -4.86
C TRP A 6 -17.95 -2.49 -6.21
N ILE A 7 -16.83 -2.42 -6.91
CA ILE A 7 -16.68 -1.75 -8.21
C ILE A 7 -16.41 -2.71 -9.37
N GLY A 8 -16.80 -3.99 -9.22
CA GLY A 8 -16.66 -5.00 -10.27
C GLY A 8 -15.38 -5.83 -10.20
N ALA A 9 -14.29 -5.27 -9.71
CA ALA A 9 -13.00 -5.95 -9.58
C ALA A 9 -12.47 -5.97 -8.14
N SER A 10 -12.78 -4.95 -7.36
CA SER A 10 -12.36 -4.80 -5.97
C SER A 10 -13.39 -4.02 -5.17
N THR A 11 -13.18 -3.92 -3.86
CA THR A 11 -14.02 -3.19 -2.93
C THR A 11 -13.28 -1.93 -2.47
N LEU A 12 -13.96 -0.79 -2.51
CA LEU A 12 -13.43 0.45 -1.96
C LEU A 12 -13.59 0.45 -0.43
N PRO A 13 -12.57 0.79 0.36
CA PRO A 13 -12.74 0.97 1.80
C PRO A 13 -13.76 2.07 2.12
N SER A 14 -13.77 3.15 1.33
CA SER A 14 -14.76 4.22 1.40
C SER A 14 -14.88 4.91 0.05
N LYS A 15 -16.11 5.13 -0.43
CA LYS A 15 -16.34 5.81 -1.72
C LYS A 15 -15.85 7.26 -1.74
N SER A 16 -15.88 7.93 -0.60
CA SER A 16 -15.54 9.36 -0.50
C SER A 16 -14.09 9.59 -0.07
N LEU A 17 -13.63 8.89 0.99
CA LEU A 17 -12.32 9.14 1.57
C LEU A 17 -11.22 8.23 0.98
N TYR A 18 -11.57 6.98 0.67
CA TYR A 18 -10.65 5.96 0.14
C TYR A 18 -11.21 5.33 -1.14
N PRO A 19 -11.27 6.10 -2.26
CA PRO A 19 -11.98 5.71 -3.48
C PRO A 19 -11.18 4.78 -4.41
N HIS A 20 -10.16 4.14 -3.90
CA HIS A 20 -9.24 3.25 -4.60
C HIS A 20 -9.21 1.87 -3.96
N GLN A 21 -8.46 0.93 -4.51
CA GLN A 21 -8.18 -0.35 -3.86
C GLN A 21 -6.96 -0.20 -2.95
N TRP A 22 -7.10 -0.48 -1.65
CA TRP A 22 -6.00 -0.51 -0.67
C TRP A 22 -5.55 -1.95 -0.41
N SER A 23 -4.25 -2.11 -0.20
CA SER A 23 -3.57 -3.40 -0.09
C SER A 23 -4.07 -4.24 1.10
N TRP A 24 -3.84 -3.79 2.32
CA TRP A 24 -4.22 -4.58 3.49
C TRP A 24 -5.73 -4.62 3.72
N ASP A 25 -6.45 -3.56 3.32
CA ASP A 25 -7.91 -3.51 3.32
C ASP A 25 -8.49 -4.64 2.46
N SER A 26 -7.95 -4.83 1.25
CA SER A 26 -8.34 -5.94 0.37
C SER A 26 -8.14 -7.30 1.03
N ALA A 27 -7.08 -7.48 1.81
CA ALA A 27 -6.87 -8.73 2.54
C ALA A 27 -7.94 -8.96 3.62
N PHE A 28 -8.27 -7.94 4.43
CA PHE A 28 -9.33 -8.05 5.43
C PHE A 28 -10.72 -8.19 4.80
N ILE A 29 -10.99 -7.48 3.72
CA ILE A 29 -12.22 -7.61 2.93
C ILE A 29 -12.37 -9.03 2.40
N ALA A 30 -11.28 -9.61 1.84
CA ALA A 30 -11.29 -10.98 1.36
C ALA A 30 -11.56 -11.99 2.47
N ILE A 31 -11.01 -11.81 3.68
CA ILE A 31 -11.33 -12.63 4.85
C ILE A 31 -12.82 -12.52 5.17
N GLY A 32 -13.37 -11.32 5.25
CA GLY A 32 -14.79 -11.12 5.55
C GLY A 32 -15.71 -11.74 4.50
N ARG A 33 -15.42 -11.53 3.22
CA ARG A 33 -16.19 -12.10 2.10
C ARG A 33 -16.10 -13.63 2.04
N SER A 34 -15.00 -14.22 2.47
CA SER A 34 -14.79 -15.67 2.40
C SER A 34 -15.87 -16.49 3.14
N TRP A 35 -16.62 -15.86 4.04
CA TRP A 35 -17.72 -16.50 4.77
C TRP A 35 -19.00 -16.65 3.94
N TYR A 36 -19.20 -15.86 2.89
CA TYR A 36 -20.46 -15.85 2.14
C TYR A 36 -20.30 -15.67 0.62
N ASP A 37 -19.13 -15.20 0.13
CA ASP A 37 -18.87 -14.94 -1.29
C ASP A 37 -17.40 -15.19 -1.62
N GLN A 38 -17.06 -16.46 -1.82
CA GLN A 38 -15.70 -16.90 -2.12
C GLN A 38 -15.17 -16.36 -3.46
N GLU A 39 -16.05 -16.20 -4.44
CA GLU A 39 -15.66 -15.72 -5.76
C GLU A 39 -15.16 -14.28 -5.68
N ARG A 40 -15.92 -13.38 -5.05
CA ARG A 40 -15.49 -12.00 -4.85
C ARG A 40 -14.31 -11.88 -3.89
N ALA A 41 -14.18 -12.74 -2.88
CA ALA A 41 -13.01 -12.78 -2.03
C ALA A 41 -11.73 -13.08 -2.83
N GLN A 42 -11.77 -14.07 -3.73
CA GLN A 42 -10.66 -14.37 -4.63
C GLN A 42 -10.41 -13.25 -5.64
N GLN A 43 -11.47 -12.68 -6.20
CA GLN A 43 -11.37 -11.59 -7.18
C GLN A 43 -10.72 -10.34 -6.55
N GLU A 44 -11.03 -10.01 -5.31
CA GLU A 44 -10.41 -8.91 -4.54
C GLU A 44 -8.89 -9.03 -4.53
N LEU A 45 -8.36 -10.21 -4.15
CA LEU A 45 -6.92 -10.45 -4.13
C LEU A 45 -6.32 -10.60 -5.54
N ARG A 46 -7.08 -11.15 -6.50
CA ARG A 46 -6.62 -11.21 -7.89
C ARG A 46 -6.43 -9.82 -8.48
N SER A 47 -7.36 -8.90 -8.20
CA SER A 47 -7.26 -7.51 -8.64
C SER A 47 -6.00 -6.85 -8.09
N LEU A 48 -5.80 -6.92 -6.78
CA LEU A 48 -4.63 -6.34 -6.12
C LEU A 48 -3.30 -6.90 -6.67
N PHE A 49 -3.18 -8.23 -6.77
CA PHE A 49 -1.93 -8.88 -7.16
C PHE A 49 -1.65 -8.87 -8.67
N ARG A 50 -2.58 -8.45 -9.50
CA ARG A 50 -2.28 -8.05 -10.89
C ARG A 50 -1.43 -6.79 -10.95
N ALA A 51 -1.56 -5.93 -9.94
CA ALA A 51 -0.76 -4.72 -9.80
C ALA A 51 0.56 -4.94 -9.03
N GLN A 52 0.92 -6.20 -8.69
CA GLN A 52 2.20 -6.52 -8.06
C GLN A 52 3.35 -6.12 -8.98
N TRP A 53 4.33 -5.40 -8.44
CA TRP A 53 5.52 -4.98 -9.16
C TRP A 53 6.43 -6.16 -9.49
N ALA A 54 7.26 -6.02 -10.51
CA ALA A 54 8.16 -7.09 -10.96
C ALA A 54 9.17 -7.53 -9.89
N ASN A 55 9.56 -6.63 -8.97
CA ASN A 55 10.40 -6.96 -7.82
C ASN A 55 9.65 -7.65 -6.66
N GLY A 56 8.35 -7.85 -6.79
CA GLY A 56 7.50 -8.51 -5.79
C GLY A 56 6.73 -7.56 -4.87
N MET A 57 6.98 -6.25 -4.89
CA MET A 57 6.23 -5.29 -4.10
C MET A 57 4.73 -5.35 -4.44
N VAL A 58 3.89 -5.39 -3.42
CA VAL A 58 2.44 -5.18 -3.55
C VAL A 58 2.18 -3.72 -3.17
N PRO A 59 1.64 -2.90 -4.08
CA PRO A 59 1.48 -1.48 -3.82
C PRO A 59 0.43 -1.23 -2.75
N HIS A 60 0.65 -0.22 -1.95
CA HIS A 60 -0.28 0.28 -0.93
C HIS A 60 -1.63 0.67 -1.56
N ILE A 61 -1.63 1.30 -2.75
CA ILE A 61 -2.83 1.67 -3.51
C ILE A 61 -2.72 1.19 -4.96
N VAL A 62 -3.80 0.60 -5.47
CA VAL A 62 -4.09 0.47 -6.90
C VAL A 62 -5.16 1.51 -7.24
N PHE A 63 -4.83 2.45 -8.10
CA PHE A 63 -5.71 3.58 -8.40
C PHE A 63 -6.91 3.17 -9.26
N ASN A 64 -8.09 3.63 -8.84
CA ASN A 64 -9.32 3.48 -9.61
C ASN A 64 -9.35 4.56 -10.71
N PRO A 65 -9.33 4.17 -12.00
CA PRO A 65 -9.29 5.13 -13.11
C PRO A 65 -10.56 5.96 -13.26
N SER A 66 -11.65 5.59 -12.57
CA SER A 66 -12.91 6.34 -12.59
C SER A 66 -12.90 7.52 -11.60
N VAL A 67 -11.88 7.63 -10.75
CA VAL A 67 -11.74 8.73 -9.80
C VAL A 67 -11.04 9.90 -10.49
N PRO A 68 -11.61 11.13 -10.46
CA PRO A 68 -10.93 12.31 -11.00
C PRO A 68 -9.56 12.53 -10.34
N ALA A 69 -8.57 12.96 -11.12
CA ALA A 69 -7.19 13.11 -10.64
C ALA A 69 -7.06 14.10 -9.47
N ASP A 70 -7.93 15.07 -9.39
CA ASP A 70 -7.96 16.07 -8.32
C ASP A 70 -8.80 15.68 -7.10
N ALA A 71 -9.46 14.51 -7.11
CA ALA A 71 -10.30 14.07 -6.00
C ALA A 71 -9.52 13.41 -4.85
N TYR A 72 -8.29 12.97 -5.09
CA TYR A 72 -7.44 12.29 -4.13
C TYR A 72 -5.98 12.75 -4.21
N PHE A 73 -5.30 12.83 -3.05
CA PHE A 73 -3.87 13.10 -2.97
C PHE A 73 -3.22 12.19 -1.89
N PRO A 74 -2.04 11.61 -2.16
CA PRO A 74 -1.27 11.67 -3.42
C PRO A 74 -1.83 10.72 -4.51
N GLY A 75 -2.11 11.26 -5.69
CA GLY A 75 -2.64 10.54 -6.85
C GLY A 75 -1.57 9.97 -7.78
N PRO A 76 -1.96 9.35 -8.93
CA PRO A 76 -1.04 8.80 -9.91
C PRO A 76 -0.03 9.80 -10.45
N ASP A 77 -0.44 11.04 -10.67
CA ASP A 77 0.37 12.18 -11.11
C ASP A 77 1.49 12.54 -10.12
N PHE A 78 1.23 12.36 -8.82
CA PHE A 78 2.28 12.49 -7.81
C PHE A 78 3.22 11.28 -7.83
N TRP A 79 2.70 10.06 -7.80
CA TRP A 79 3.53 8.86 -7.69
C TRP A 79 4.35 8.57 -8.95
N GLN A 80 3.80 8.73 -10.14
CA GLN A 80 4.46 8.49 -11.42
C GLN A 80 5.17 7.12 -11.48
N SER A 81 4.60 6.12 -10.84
CA SER A 81 5.25 4.83 -10.58
C SER A 81 5.69 4.14 -11.86
N SER A 82 4.80 4.09 -12.86
CA SER A 82 5.07 3.47 -14.16
C SER A 82 6.13 4.24 -14.99
N ALA A 83 6.27 5.55 -14.78
CA ALA A 83 7.27 6.36 -15.46
C ALA A 83 8.67 6.25 -14.82
N LEU A 84 8.73 6.11 -13.49
CA LEU A 84 9.97 6.22 -12.74
C LEU A 84 10.60 4.86 -12.38
N SER A 85 9.82 3.78 -12.37
CA SER A 85 10.34 2.44 -12.05
C SER A 85 10.01 1.42 -13.13
N ALA A 86 11.02 0.70 -13.58
CA ALA A 86 10.85 -0.43 -14.50
C ALA A 86 10.11 -1.61 -13.85
N ASN A 87 10.08 -1.67 -12.52
CA ASN A 87 9.37 -2.71 -11.77
C ASN A 87 7.85 -2.47 -11.69
N ALA A 88 7.40 -1.22 -11.84
CA ALA A 88 5.98 -0.88 -11.75
C ALA A 88 5.20 -1.42 -12.96
N PRO A 89 3.95 -1.87 -12.77
CA PRO A 89 3.08 -2.27 -13.87
C PRO A 89 2.84 -1.10 -14.85
N ARG A 90 2.52 -1.42 -16.11
CA ARG A 90 2.30 -0.44 -17.17
C ARG A 90 0.83 -0.24 -17.52
N ASP A 91 0.00 -1.17 -17.11
CA ASP A 91 -1.44 -1.24 -17.43
C ASP A 91 -2.34 -0.73 -16.31
N VAL A 92 -1.78 -0.51 -15.11
CA VAL A 92 -2.49 0.06 -13.96
C VAL A 92 -1.59 1.05 -13.22
N GLU A 93 -2.18 2.12 -12.71
CA GLU A 93 -1.46 3.09 -11.88
C GLU A 93 -1.46 2.66 -10.41
N THR A 94 -0.30 2.79 -9.76
CA THR A 94 -0.10 2.39 -8.36
C THR A 94 0.66 3.43 -7.57
N SER A 95 0.53 3.39 -6.25
CA SER A 95 1.49 4.05 -5.37
C SER A 95 2.84 3.33 -5.39
N GLY A 96 3.91 4.02 -5.01
CA GLY A 96 5.27 3.46 -4.99
C GLY A 96 5.73 2.88 -3.65
N ILE A 97 4.82 2.71 -2.69
CA ILE A 97 5.06 2.13 -1.35
C ILE A 97 4.14 0.95 -1.11
N THR A 98 4.43 0.15 -0.08
CA THR A 98 3.66 -1.05 0.29
C THR A 98 2.80 -0.83 1.54
N GLN A 99 2.16 -1.89 2.04
CA GLN A 99 1.43 -1.95 3.32
C GLN A 99 1.68 -3.31 4.00
N PRO A 100 1.21 -3.53 5.25
CA PRO A 100 1.43 -4.80 5.96
C PRO A 100 1.00 -6.03 5.18
N ALA A 101 1.85 -7.04 5.12
CA ALA A 101 1.70 -8.22 4.25
C ALA A 101 0.76 -9.28 4.84
N ILE A 102 -0.47 -8.92 5.15
CA ILE A 102 -1.49 -9.82 5.73
C ILE A 102 -2.10 -10.81 4.71
N HIS A 103 -1.72 -10.75 3.44
CA HIS A 103 -2.36 -11.46 2.32
C HIS A 103 -2.22 -12.98 2.42
N ALA A 104 -1.10 -13.50 2.95
CA ALA A 104 -0.94 -14.94 3.18
C ALA A 104 -1.94 -15.46 4.22
N ARG A 105 -2.19 -14.67 5.28
CA ARG A 105 -3.23 -14.99 6.27
C ARG A 105 -4.62 -14.95 5.63
N ALA A 106 -4.90 -13.96 4.79
CA ALA A 106 -6.17 -13.90 4.08
C ALA A 106 -6.39 -15.14 3.19
N ALA A 107 -5.38 -15.56 2.44
CA ALA A 107 -5.45 -16.78 1.63
C ALA A 107 -5.75 -18.04 2.46
N LEU A 108 -5.12 -18.18 3.62
CA LEU A 108 -5.35 -19.28 4.53
C LEU A 108 -6.80 -19.28 5.08
N GLU A 109 -7.32 -18.14 5.51
CA GLU A 109 -8.69 -18.04 6.01
C GLU A 109 -9.71 -18.31 4.90
N MET A 110 -9.49 -17.76 3.70
CA MET A 110 -10.34 -18.05 2.54
C MET A 110 -10.37 -19.55 2.21
N HIS A 111 -9.24 -20.23 2.29
CA HIS A 111 -9.20 -21.69 2.08
C HIS A 111 -9.94 -22.46 3.17
N ARG A 112 -9.83 -22.04 4.43
CA ARG A 112 -10.53 -22.67 5.57
C ARG A 112 -12.06 -22.58 5.47
N HIS A 113 -12.57 -21.52 4.85
CA HIS A 113 -13.99 -21.28 4.66
C HIS A 113 -14.50 -21.75 3.31
N ALA A 114 -13.62 -22.32 2.46
CA ALA A 114 -14.02 -22.72 1.10
C ALA A 114 -14.97 -23.90 1.11
N THR A 115 -16.13 -23.74 0.45
CA THR A 115 -17.06 -24.81 0.14
C THR A 115 -16.68 -25.55 -1.15
N ASP A 116 -16.09 -24.85 -2.12
CA ASP A 116 -15.41 -25.39 -3.29
C ASP A 116 -13.90 -25.50 -3.01
N VAL A 117 -13.50 -26.69 -2.54
CA VAL A 117 -12.11 -26.97 -2.20
C VAL A 117 -11.20 -26.95 -3.43
N ASP A 118 -11.66 -27.50 -4.56
CA ASP A 118 -10.87 -27.57 -5.80
C ASP A 118 -10.64 -26.17 -6.39
N GLY A 119 -11.65 -25.33 -6.44
CA GLY A 119 -11.55 -23.94 -6.82
C GLY A 119 -10.64 -23.15 -5.90
N SER A 120 -10.70 -23.40 -4.60
CA SER A 120 -9.79 -22.78 -3.62
C SER A 120 -8.34 -23.21 -3.83
N ILE A 121 -8.08 -24.50 -4.08
CA ILE A 121 -6.73 -25.00 -4.39
C ILE A 121 -6.22 -24.39 -5.70
N ALA A 122 -7.06 -24.26 -6.72
CA ALA A 122 -6.71 -23.62 -7.97
C ALA A 122 -6.32 -22.14 -7.75
N PHE A 123 -7.08 -21.42 -6.91
CA PHE A 123 -6.72 -20.07 -6.50
C PHE A 123 -5.37 -20.03 -5.77
N LEU A 124 -5.12 -20.91 -4.80
CA LEU A 124 -3.87 -20.95 -4.05
C LEU A 124 -2.67 -21.26 -4.94
N ARG A 125 -2.80 -22.14 -5.95
CA ARG A 125 -1.73 -22.40 -6.93
C ARG A 125 -1.37 -21.16 -7.74
N TRP A 126 -2.35 -20.34 -8.08
CA TRP A 126 -2.12 -19.06 -8.76
C TRP A 126 -1.50 -18.03 -7.80
N PHE A 127 -1.92 -18.02 -6.54
CA PHE A 127 -1.58 -16.97 -5.57
C PHE A 127 -0.25 -17.18 -4.88
N TYR A 128 0.11 -18.43 -4.58
CA TYR A 128 1.30 -18.80 -3.83
C TYR A 128 2.62 -18.20 -4.37
N PRO A 129 2.95 -18.30 -5.68
CA PRO A 129 4.19 -17.72 -6.18
C PRO A 129 4.23 -16.19 -6.02
N ARG A 130 3.08 -15.53 -6.03
CA ARG A 130 2.96 -14.09 -5.81
C ARG A 130 3.18 -13.69 -4.36
N LEU A 131 2.67 -14.49 -3.43
CA LEU A 131 2.95 -14.33 -2.00
C LEU A 131 4.45 -14.55 -1.72
N VAL A 132 5.06 -15.56 -2.32
CA VAL A 132 6.51 -15.77 -2.20
C VAL A 132 7.29 -14.57 -2.70
N ALA A 133 6.91 -14.00 -3.84
CA ALA A 133 7.54 -12.79 -4.39
C ALA A 133 7.39 -11.60 -3.44
N GLN A 134 6.20 -11.39 -2.85
CA GLN A 134 5.96 -10.34 -1.85
C GLN A 134 6.85 -10.50 -0.62
N HIS A 135 6.94 -11.70 -0.08
CA HIS A 135 7.77 -11.95 1.10
C HIS A 135 9.27 -11.80 0.79
N ARG A 136 9.72 -12.25 -0.39
CA ARG A 136 11.09 -12.00 -0.84
C ARG A 136 11.40 -10.52 -0.97
N TYR A 137 10.49 -9.74 -1.54
CA TYR A 137 10.64 -8.30 -1.59
C TYR A 137 10.90 -7.71 -0.19
N LEU A 138 10.11 -8.08 0.81
CA LEU A 138 10.27 -7.59 2.17
C LEU A 138 11.56 -8.09 2.83
N LEU A 139 11.91 -9.37 2.62
CA LEU A 139 13.05 -10.00 3.28
C LEU A 139 14.40 -9.71 2.61
N ASP A 140 14.42 -9.50 1.32
CA ASP A 140 15.64 -9.36 0.54
C ASP A 140 15.95 -7.89 0.21
N LEU A 141 14.93 -7.06 -0.08
CA LEU A 141 15.10 -5.67 -0.51
C LEU A 141 14.84 -4.66 0.61
N ARG A 142 13.92 -4.97 1.54
CA ARG A 142 13.55 -4.05 2.62
C ARG A 142 14.28 -4.35 3.94
N ARG A 143 15.38 -5.09 3.88
CA ARG A 143 16.29 -5.36 5.00
C ARG A 143 17.65 -4.72 4.76
N PRO A 144 17.88 -3.47 5.23
CA PRO A 144 19.18 -2.83 5.16
C PRO A 144 20.25 -3.65 5.86
N THR A 145 21.50 -3.50 5.43
CA THR A 145 22.67 -4.17 6.03
C THR A 145 22.72 -3.90 7.54
N GLY A 146 22.88 -4.97 8.31
CA GLY A 146 23.02 -4.88 9.78
C GLY A 146 21.71 -5.00 10.57
N THR A 147 20.56 -5.12 9.91
CA THR A 147 19.28 -5.43 10.56
C THR A 147 18.70 -6.76 10.10
N ARG A 148 17.92 -7.42 10.97
CA ARG A 148 17.14 -8.62 10.62
C ARG A 148 15.67 -8.31 10.36
N LEU A 149 15.26 -7.07 10.63
CA LEU A 149 13.88 -6.63 10.48
C LEU A 149 13.70 -5.90 9.15
N SER A 150 12.56 -6.08 8.52
CA SER A 150 12.15 -5.28 7.36
C SER A 150 11.89 -3.84 7.78
N VAL A 151 12.22 -2.87 6.92
CA VAL A 151 12.05 -1.46 7.25
C VAL A 151 10.91 -0.83 6.45
N MET A 152 10.21 0.08 7.11
CA MET A 152 9.30 1.02 6.48
C MET A 152 10.05 2.27 6.06
N VAL A 153 9.77 2.77 4.88
CA VAL A 153 10.33 4.02 4.35
C VAL A 153 9.36 5.19 4.51
N HIS A 154 8.11 4.89 4.86
CA HIS A 154 7.05 5.87 5.02
C HIS A 154 6.03 5.42 6.08
N PRO A 155 5.51 6.32 6.95
CA PRO A 155 4.48 5.94 7.95
C PRO A 155 3.21 5.32 7.35
N TRP A 156 2.81 5.70 6.13
CA TRP A 156 1.66 5.09 5.44
C TRP A 156 1.82 3.59 5.19
N GLU A 157 3.05 3.08 5.12
CA GLU A 157 3.28 1.63 4.98
C GLU A 157 2.83 0.83 6.20
N SER A 158 2.72 1.47 7.36
CA SER A 158 2.26 0.82 8.59
C SER A 158 0.74 0.60 8.65
N GLY A 159 -0.04 1.36 7.86
CA GLY A 159 -1.49 1.47 8.03
C GLY A 159 -1.92 2.16 9.34
N LEU A 160 -0.97 2.67 10.13
CA LEU A 160 -1.14 3.35 11.41
C LEU A 160 -0.38 4.68 11.43
N ASP A 161 -0.49 5.44 10.34
CA ASP A 161 0.27 6.68 10.11
C ASP A 161 0.00 7.79 11.13
N ASN A 162 -1.18 7.78 11.76
CA ASN A 162 -1.52 8.70 12.85
C ASN A 162 -1.06 8.22 14.25
N SER A 163 -0.30 7.13 14.32
CA SER A 163 0.21 6.66 15.62
C SER A 163 1.29 7.60 16.16
N PRO A 164 1.24 7.98 17.46
CA PRO A 164 2.28 8.78 18.08
C PRO A 164 3.65 8.09 18.13
N ALA A 165 3.72 6.79 17.76
CA ALA A 165 4.99 6.08 17.62
C ALA A 165 5.93 6.70 16.57
N TRP A 166 5.37 7.40 15.58
CA TRP A 166 6.13 8.07 14.52
C TRP A 166 6.61 9.47 14.89
N ASP A 167 6.00 10.11 15.87
CA ASP A 167 6.18 11.54 16.18
C ASP A 167 7.66 11.89 16.40
N ARG A 168 8.38 11.11 17.20
CA ARG A 168 9.78 11.39 17.49
C ARG A 168 10.63 11.37 16.23
N ALA A 169 10.56 10.31 15.44
CA ALA A 169 11.37 10.15 14.24
C ALA A 169 10.99 11.17 13.16
N LEU A 170 9.70 11.51 13.03
CA LEU A 170 9.24 12.54 12.11
C LEU A 170 9.71 13.93 12.54
N ASN A 171 9.72 14.23 13.84
CA ASN A 171 10.17 15.53 14.36
C ASN A 171 11.68 15.73 14.22
N GLU A 172 12.47 14.66 14.18
CA GLU A 172 13.92 14.70 13.92
C GLU A 172 14.23 14.91 12.42
N LEU A 173 13.24 14.75 11.53
CA LEU A 173 13.42 14.90 10.08
C LEU A 173 13.59 16.37 9.69
N VAL A 174 14.74 16.70 9.10
CA VAL A 174 15.02 18.02 8.57
C VAL A 174 14.64 18.11 7.11
N ILE A 175 13.65 18.92 6.78
CA ILE A 175 13.24 19.19 5.40
C ILE A 175 14.06 20.36 4.87
N PRO A 176 14.82 20.17 3.77
CA PRO A 176 15.57 21.28 3.18
C PRO A 176 14.61 22.28 2.49
N PRO A 177 15.01 23.54 2.32
CA PRO A 177 14.21 24.52 1.58
C PRO A 177 13.82 24.00 0.19
N GLY A 178 12.52 24.05 -0.13
CA GLY A 178 11.98 23.51 -1.38
C GLY A 178 11.89 21.98 -1.45
N GLY A 179 12.14 21.26 -0.36
CA GLY A 179 12.07 19.80 -0.32
C GLY A 179 10.65 19.23 -0.41
N VAL A 180 9.63 20.01 -0.06
CA VAL A 180 8.23 19.62 -0.20
C VAL A 180 7.71 20.15 -1.55
N PRO A 181 7.29 19.29 -2.49
CA PRO A 181 6.66 19.75 -3.71
C PRO A 181 5.30 20.39 -3.42
N PRO A 182 4.80 21.28 -4.28
CA PRO A 182 3.44 21.82 -4.14
C PRO A 182 2.39 20.70 -4.12
N TYR A 183 1.43 20.78 -3.21
CA TYR A 183 0.33 19.82 -3.12
C TYR A 183 -0.92 20.46 -2.51
N THR A 184 -2.06 19.79 -2.63
CA THR A 184 -3.31 20.16 -1.98
C THR A 184 -3.83 18.99 -1.17
N ARG A 185 -4.02 19.19 0.13
CA ARG A 185 -4.63 18.20 1.02
C ARG A 185 -6.09 17.96 0.64
N ARG A 186 -6.45 16.69 0.46
CA ARG A 186 -7.84 16.26 0.18
C ARG A 186 -8.48 15.58 1.39
N ASP A 187 -7.67 15.08 2.30
CA ASP A 187 -8.11 14.40 3.53
C ASP A 187 -8.92 15.30 4.48
N LEU A 188 -8.67 16.62 4.45
CA LEU A 188 -9.38 17.60 5.30
C LEU A 188 -10.85 17.82 4.90
N ALA A 189 -11.24 17.41 3.70
CA ALA A 189 -12.63 17.49 3.25
C ALA A 189 -13.52 16.39 3.85
N HIS A 190 -12.92 15.42 4.55
CA HIS A 190 -13.60 14.23 5.07
C HIS A 190 -13.32 14.04 6.57
N GLY A 191 -14.33 14.25 7.40
CA GLY A 191 -14.23 14.11 8.86
C GLY A 191 -13.80 15.41 9.58
N ASP A 192 -13.60 15.33 10.91
CA ASP A 192 -13.12 16.48 11.70
C ASP A 192 -11.61 16.70 11.41
N PRO A 193 -11.19 17.90 11.01
CA PRO A 193 -9.77 18.22 10.80
C PRO A 193 -8.88 17.93 12.01
N LYS A 194 -9.42 17.90 13.23
CA LYS A 194 -8.68 17.55 14.44
C LYS A 194 -8.22 16.09 14.48
N ASP A 195 -8.91 15.20 13.76
CA ASP A 195 -8.59 13.78 13.67
C ASP A 195 -7.58 13.50 12.56
N ARG A 196 -7.05 14.56 11.92
CA ARG A 196 -6.09 14.47 10.82
C ARG A 196 -4.71 14.96 11.26
N PRO A 197 -3.63 14.48 10.63
CA PRO A 197 -2.28 14.99 10.86
C PRO A 197 -2.22 16.51 10.71
N THR A 198 -1.37 17.15 11.49
CA THR A 198 -1.10 18.60 11.31
C THR A 198 -0.51 18.86 9.93
N ASN A 199 -0.54 20.10 9.46
CA ASN A 199 0.09 20.46 8.17
C ASN A 199 1.59 20.15 8.18
N GLU A 200 2.27 20.41 9.30
CA GLU A 200 3.70 20.09 9.45
C GLU A 200 4.00 18.59 9.36
N ALA A 201 3.16 17.75 9.98
CA ALA A 201 3.30 16.29 9.86
C ALA A 201 3.02 15.84 8.41
N TYR A 202 2.03 16.44 7.76
CA TYR A 202 1.69 16.11 6.38
C TYR A 202 2.78 16.55 5.40
N ASP A 203 3.43 17.70 5.61
CA ASP A 203 4.61 18.14 4.86
C ASP A 203 5.74 17.11 4.96
N ARG A 204 5.97 16.54 6.14
CA ARG A 204 6.96 15.46 6.33
C ARG A 204 6.59 14.20 5.55
N PHE A 205 5.31 13.82 5.56
CA PHE A 205 4.83 12.70 4.75
C PHE A 205 5.06 12.95 3.25
N VAL A 206 4.68 14.12 2.76
CA VAL A 206 4.88 14.47 1.34
C VAL A 206 6.35 14.50 0.97
N TYR A 207 7.20 15.04 1.85
CA TYR A 207 8.65 15.07 1.65
C TYR A 207 9.25 13.66 1.53
N LEU A 208 8.89 12.76 2.46
CA LEU A 208 9.36 11.37 2.43
C LEU A 208 8.92 10.64 1.17
N ALA A 209 7.65 10.75 0.81
CA ALA A 209 7.11 10.13 -0.39
C ALA A 209 7.76 10.68 -1.67
N ALA A 210 7.97 12.02 -1.74
CA ALA A 210 8.63 12.66 -2.87
C ALA A 210 10.11 12.27 -2.97
N THR A 211 10.82 12.18 -1.85
CA THR A 211 12.23 11.78 -1.83
C THR A 211 12.40 10.34 -2.34
N TYR A 212 11.59 9.41 -1.85
CA TYR A 212 11.62 8.02 -2.29
C TYR A 212 11.23 7.88 -3.77
N ARG A 213 10.17 8.58 -4.19
CA ARG A 213 9.77 8.67 -5.60
C ARG A 213 10.91 9.20 -6.49
N ASN A 214 11.55 10.31 -6.11
CA ASN A 214 12.62 10.93 -6.88
C ASN A 214 13.87 10.04 -6.96
N GLY A 215 14.05 9.12 -6.01
CA GLY A 215 15.03 8.04 -6.05
C GLY A 215 14.65 6.87 -6.97
N GLY A 216 13.51 6.94 -7.68
CA GLY A 216 13.06 5.91 -8.62
C GLY A 216 12.55 4.63 -7.94
N TYR A 217 12.21 4.69 -6.63
CA TYR A 217 11.78 3.53 -5.86
C TYR A 217 12.83 2.39 -5.85
N ASP A 218 14.10 2.75 -5.84
CA ASP A 218 15.20 1.79 -5.88
C ASP A 218 15.57 1.33 -4.47
N ASP A 219 14.99 0.21 -4.03
CA ASP A 219 15.22 -0.37 -2.71
C ASP A 219 16.67 -0.82 -2.47
N HIS A 220 17.50 -0.95 -3.51
CA HIS A 220 18.94 -1.19 -3.35
C HIS A 220 19.71 0.05 -2.87
N ARG A 221 19.08 1.22 -2.94
CA ARG A 221 19.63 2.51 -2.53
C ARG A 221 18.89 3.13 -1.33
N LEU A 222 18.27 2.32 -0.50
CA LEU A 222 17.50 2.81 0.66
C LEU A 222 18.29 3.78 1.56
N ASP A 223 19.60 3.58 1.68
CA ASP A 223 20.46 4.45 2.49
C ASP A 223 20.54 5.89 1.94
N GLU A 224 20.33 6.05 0.64
CA GLU A 224 20.39 7.34 -0.04
C GLU A 224 19.03 8.00 -0.20
N ILE A 225 17.98 7.21 -0.54
CA ILE A 225 16.69 7.73 -0.97
C ILE A 225 15.59 7.65 0.09
N ALA A 226 15.85 6.99 1.21
CA ALA A 226 14.91 6.87 2.31
C ALA A 226 15.51 7.44 3.61
N PRO A 227 15.44 8.76 3.81
CA PRO A 227 15.98 9.42 5.01
C PRO A 227 15.30 9.00 6.30
N TYR A 228 14.09 8.42 6.18
CA TYR A 228 13.31 7.87 7.27
C TYR A 228 13.17 6.36 7.07
N ARG A 229 13.70 5.60 8.01
CA ARG A 229 13.61 4.14 8.01
C ARG A 229 13.39 3.64 9.42
N ILE A 230 12.30 2.94 9.62
CA ILE A 230 12.00 2.31 10.90
C ILE A 230 11.79 0.82 10.67
N ALA A 231 12.53 0.00 11.41
CA ALA A 231 12.24 -1.41 11.53
C ALA A 231 10.90 -1.56 12.26
N GLY A 232 9.94 -2.20 11.62
CA GLY A 232 8.59 -2.28 12.15
C GLY A 232 8.10 -3.71 12.27
N PRO A 233 7.58 -4.11 13.46
CA PRO A 233 7.06 -5.47 13.66
C PRO A 233 5.83 -5.78 12.79
N LEU A 234 5.27 -4.80 12.09
CA LEU A 234 4.13 -5.00 11.18
C LEU A 234 4.51 -5.76 9.90
N PHE A 235 5.81 -5.82 9.57
CA PHE A 235 6.30 -6.58 8.42
C PHE A 235 6.92 -7.92 8.82
N ASP A 236 7.25 -8.11 10.09
CA ASP A 236 7.87 -9.31 10.66
C ASP A 236 6.88 -10.09 11.53
#